data_72d0dbd4f3278baadb3e2d3791079da9
#
_entry.id   72d0dbd4f3278baadb3e2d3791079da9
#
_cell.length_a   1.000
_cell.length_b   1.000
_cell.length_c   1.000
_cell.angle_alpha   90.00
_cell.angle_beta   90.00
_cell.angle_gamma   90.00
#
_symmetry.space_group_name_H-M   'P 1'
#
loop_
_entity.id
_entity.type
_entity.pdbx_description
1 polymer ?
#
loop_
_entity_poly.entity_id
_entity_poly.type
_entity_poly.pdbx_seq_one_letter_code
_entity_poly.pdbx_strand_id
1 'polypeptide(L)'
;LIAIPSLARIVPNETAALGWFFKAIPFNFYAIFAVLFTLLFSLDKMFYMGKKMKKAIERVKATGELDSPTAQPLIAKELNTIHVPDYYTPALSDFLVPLGVLLGFAIIPWILSGNPMIFEAFGLSVIAAMIFSRYRGMKLTDLFDGLIDGIKGVTVGAIILGLAVTLGTVSESLGTSNFVIETTSSVIKQAPYILPGLLMFICMFISFSIGSSWGTYAVVYPIALPLAYAVSPDPFYFTLNFAAILGGAVFGDQCSPISDTTILSAMVCGADLMDHVTTQLPMALLAASISSGLYVIISYIYFL
;
A
#
# COMPACT_ATOMS: atom_id res chain seq x y z
N LEU A 1 -2.56 -8.42 12.36
CA LEU A 1 -3.82 -8.47 13.14
C LEU A 1 -3.90 -9.68 14.06
N ILE A 2 -3.63 -10.87 13.57
CA ILE A 2 -3.73 -12.13 14.33
C ILE A 2 -2.78 -12.12 15.55
N ALA A 3 -1.64 -11.49 15.40
CA ALA A 3 -0.63 -11.38 16.46
C ALA A 3 -0.95 -10.31 17.53
N ILE A 4 -2.13 -9.71 17.50
CA ILE A 4 -2.57 -8.71 18.49
C ILE A 4 -3.55 -9.39 19.46
N PRO A 5 -3.12 -9.85 20.65
CA PRO A 5 -3.97 -10.61 21.57
C PRO A 5 -5.24 -9.87 22.01
N SER A 6 -5.18 -8.55 22.16
CA SER A 6 -6.37 -7.73 22.48
C SER A 6 -7.46 -7.77 21.40
N LEU A 7 -7.11 -8.14 20.16
CA LEU A 7 -8.03 -8.32 19.05
C LEU A 7 -8.39 -9.78 18.74
N ALA A 8 -7.88 -10.74 19.49
CA ALA A 8 -8.09 -12.18 19.25
C ALA A 8 -9.57 -12.58 19.18
N ARG A 9 -10.47 -11.85 19.86
CA ARG A 9 -11.92 -12.07 19.80
C ARG A 9 -12.54 -11.63 18.48
N ILE A 10 -11.93 -10.63 17.79
CA ILE A 10 -12.47 -10.02 16.55
C ILE A 10 -11.77 -10.62 15.35
N VAL A 11 -10.49 -10.96 15.50
CA VAL A 11 -9.61 -11.49 14.45
C VAL A 11 -8.98 -12.79 14.94
N PRO A 12 -9.79 -13.87 15.09
CA PRO A 12 -9.31 -15.12 15.67
C PRO A 12 -8.39 -15.91 14.73
N ASN A 13 -8.43 -15.66 13.44
CA ASN A 13 -7.68 -16.40 12.42
C ASN A 13 -7.44 -15.57 11.16
N GLU A 14 -6.67 -16.13 10.23
CA GLU A 14 -6.29 -15.48 8.96
C GLU A 14 -7.50 -15.14 8.09
N THR A 15 -8.49 -16.03 8.02
CA THR A 15 -9.71 -15.80 7.26
C THR A 15 -10.48 -14.58 7.76
N ALA A 16 -10.57 -14.43 9.09
CA ALA A 16 -11.18 -13.25 9.69
C ALA A 16 -10.38 -11.98 9.40
N ALA A 17 -9.04 -12.06 9.47
CA ALA A 17 -8.16 -10.92 9.12
C ALA A 17 -8.35 -10.48 7.67
N LEU A 18 -8.39 -11.43 6.73
CA LEU A 18 -8.68 -11.16 5.32
C LEU A 18 -10.10 -10.60 5.14
N GLY A 19 -11.08 -11.14 5.86
CA GLY A 19 -12.45 -10.62 5.85
C GLY A 19 -12.53 -9.13 6.23
N TRP A 20 -11.78 -8.69 7.26
CA TRP A 20 -11.69 -7.29 7.63
C TRP A 20 -10.99 -6.45 6.56
N PHE A 21 -9.92 -6.98 5.96
CA PHE A 21 -9.24 -6.30 4.85
C PHE A 21 -10.18 -6.06 3.66
N PHE A 22 -10.93 -7.08 3.22
CA PHE A 22 -11.88 -6.93 2.12
C PHE A 22 -13.02 -5.96 2.45
N LYS A 23 -13.54 -5.99 3.69
CA LYS A 23 -14.54 -5.02 4.16
C LYS A 23 -14.01 -3.58 4.16
N ALA A 24 -12.72 -3.40 4.36
CA ALA A 24 -12.08 -2.09 4.39
C ALA A 24 -11.82 -1.50 2.99
N ILE A 25 -11.75 -2.32 1.93
CA ILE A 25 -11.46 -1.84 0.56
C ILE A 25 -12.39 -0.71 0.12
N PRO A 26 -13.73 -0.81 0.24
CA PRO A 26 -14.64 0.27 -0.17
C PRO A 26 -14.47 1.56 0.64
N PHE A 27 -13.87 1.47 1.82
CA PHE A 27 -13.61 2.59 2.72
C PHE A 27 -12.17 3.10 2.65
N ASN A 28 -11.31 2.52 1.81
CA ASN A 28 -9.97 3.04 1.58
C ASN A 28 -10.02 4.24 0.63
N PHE A 29 -10.55 5.35 1.14
CA PHE A 29 -10.80 6.57 0.34
C PHE A 29 -9.53 7.10 -0.30
N TYR A 30 -8.38 7.02 0.39
CA TYR A 30 -7.14 7.49 -0.21
C TYR A 30 -6.79 6.71 -1.49
N ALA A 31 -6.81 5.40 -1.45
CA ALA A 31 -6.51 4.58 -2.63
C ALA A 31 -7.51 4.84 -3.77
N ILE A 32 -8.81 5.00 -3.44
CA ILE A 32 -9.86 5.32 -4.41
C ILE A 32 -9.58 6.67 -5.09
N PHE A 33 -9.29 7.72 -4.31
CA PHE A 33 -9.00 9.04 -4.89
C PHE A 33 -7.65 9.09 -5.60
N ALA A 34 -6.63 8.39 -5.11
CA ALA A 34 -5.33 8.32 -5.79
C ALA A 34 -5.48 7.70 -7.19
N VAL A 35 -6.19 6.58 -7.30
CA VAL A 35 -6.47 5.93 -8.60
C VAL A 35 -7.34 6.84 -9.49
N LEU A 36 -8.40 7.43 -8.93
CA LEU A 36 -9.27 8.34 -9.68
C LEU A 36 -8.50 9.56 -10.20
N PHE A 37 -7.63 10.17 -9.39
CA PHE A 37 -6.85 11.34 -9.81
C PHE A 37 -5.80 10.98 -10.84
N THR A 38 -5.19 9.80 -10.74
CA THR A 38 -4.29 9.28 -11.77
C THR A 38 -5.02 9.08 -13.10
N LEU A 39 -6.24 8.53 -13.06
CA LEU A 39 -7.08 8.38 -14.25
C LEU A 39 -7.45 9.74 -14.84
N LEU A 40 -7.92 10.69 -14.02
CA LEU A 40 -8.26 12.05 -14.47
C LEU A 40 -7.04 12.78 -15.06
N PHE A 41 -5.86 12.59 -14.46
CA PHE A 41 -4.61 13.13 -14.97
C PHE A 41 -4.27 12.54 -16.34
N SER A 42 -4.36 11.23 -16.49
CA SER A 42 -4.09 10.52 -17.75
C SER A 42 -5.06 10.92 -18.88
N LEU A 43 -6.27 11.33 -18.52
CA LEU A 43 -7.30 11.83 -19.47
C LEU A 43 -7.20 13.36 -19.71
N ASP A 44 -6.18 14.03 -19.19
CA ASP A 44 -6.02 15.49 -19.21
C ASP A 44 -7.20 16.28 -18.61
N LYS A 45 -7.90 15.65 -17.66
CA LYS A 45 -9.07 16.21 -16.98
C LYS A 45 -8.83 16.56 -15.50
N MET A 46 -7.57 16.47 -15.05
CA MET A 46 -7.26 16.78 -13.66
C MET A 46 -7.36 18.27 -13.40
N PHE A 47 -8.21 18.63 -12.42
CA PHE A 47 -8.49 20.05 -12.06
C PHE A 47 -7.37 20.69 -11.22
N TYR A 48 -6.55 19.88 -10.53
CA TYR A 48 -5.43 20.35 -9.70
C TYR A 48 -4.24 19.42 -9.79
N MET A 49 -3.09 19.93 -10.18
CA MET A 49 -1.85 19.14 -10.34
C MET A 49 -0.61 19.77 -9.70
N GLY A 50 -0.77 20.90 -9.02
CA GLY A 50 0.35 21.61 -8.39
C GLY A 50 1.23 22.40 -9.40
N LYS A 51 2.02 23.34 -8.86
CA LYS A 51 2.83 24.26 -9.69
C LYS A 51 3.98 23.55 -10.41
N LYS A 52 4.64 22.57 -9.76
CA LYS A 52 5.78 21.85 -10.36
C LYS A 52 5.35 20.98 -11.54
N MET A 53 4.25 20.25 -11.40
CA MET A 53 3.69 19.44 -12.47
C MET A 53 3.26 20.31 -13.67
N LYS A 54 2.59 21.46 -13.42
CA LYS A 54 2.24 22.41 -14.49
C LYS A 54 3.46 22.89 -15.25
N LYS A 55 4.53 23.30 -14.54
CA LYS A 55 5.79 23.74 -15.17
C LYS A 55 6.44 22.61 -15.96
N ALA A 56 6.40 21.37 -15.49
CA ALA A 56 6.94 20.23 -16.22
C ALA A 56 6.18 20.00 -17.54
N ILE A 57 4.84 20.05 -17.50
CA ILE A 57 3.99 19.91 -18.69
C ILE A 57 4.24 21.07 -19.68
N GLU A 58 4.32 22.32 -19.19
CA GLU A 58 4.61 23.50 -20.00
C GLU A 58 5.99 23.39 -20.68
N ARG A 59 7.02 22.93 -19.95
CA ARG A 59 8.36 22.68 -20.52
C ARG A 59 8.28 21.67 -21.66
N VAL A 60 7.68 20.50 -21.41
CA VAL A 60 7.55 19.45 -22.43
C VAL A 60 6.81 19.97 -23.68
N LYS A 61 5.72 20.72 -23.50
CA LYS A 61 4.97 21.31 -24.62
C LYS A 61 5.75 22.34 -25.39
N ALA A 62 6.62 23.12 -24.73
CA ALA A 62 7.38 24.20 -25.34
C ALA A 62 8.69 23.73 -26.00
N THR A 63 9.41 22.79 -25.40
CA THR A 63 10.76 22.40 -25.81
C THR A 63 10.90 20.93 -26.20
N GLY A 64 9.94 20.07 -25.81
CA GLY A 64 10.04 18.62 -25.96
C GLY A 64 10.94 17.96 -24.90
N GLU A 65 11.59 18.73 -24.02
CA GLU A 65 12.50 18.22 -22.99
C GLU A 65 11.70 17.61 -21.84
N LEU A 66 11.93 16.31 -21.57
CA LEU A 66 11.25 15.57 -20.51
C LEU A 66 11.80 15.93 -19.13
N ASP A 67 13.12 16.08 -19.03
CA ASP A 67 13.82 16.31 -17.77
C ASP A 67 13.90 17.80 -17.40
N SER A 68 13.94 18.10 -16.10
CA SER A 68 14.25 19.45 -15.65
C SER A 68 15.74 19.77 -15.87
N PRO A 69 16.13 21.04 -15.98
CA PRO A 69 17.55 21.41 -16.21
C PRO A 69 18.51 20.91 -15.11
N THR A 70 17.99 20.58 -13.94
CA THR A 70 18.74 20.07 -12.77
C THR A 70 18.47 18.60 -12.49
N ALA A 71 17.69 17.93 -13.32
CA ALA A 71 17.35 16.52 -13.14
C ALA A 71 18.59 15.63 -13.22
N GLN A 72 18.62 14.67 -12.33
CA GLN A 72 19.57 13.56 -12.36
C GLN A 72 18.76 12.25 -12.45
N PRO A 73 18.33 11.86 -13.65
CA PRO A 73 17.52 10.66 -13.82
C PRO A 73 18.23 9.46 -13.22
N LEU A 74 17.48 8.66 -12.46
CA LEU A 74 17.97 7.40 -11.94
C LEU A 74 18.15 6.45 -13.15
N ILE A 75 19.34 6.46 -13.72
CA ILE A 75 19.70 5.48 -14.76
C ILE A 75 19.78 4.13 -14.05
N ALA A 76 18.94 3.24 -14.51
CA ALA A 76 18.69 1.91 -13.94
C ALA A 76 19.92 0.98 -14.00
N LYS A 77 21.05 1.37 -13.38
CA LYS A 77 22.15 0.41 -13.13
C LYS A 77 21.68 -0.79 -12.30
N GLU A 78 20.65 -0.59 -11.49
CA GLU A 78 20.06 -1.61 -10.62
C GLU A 78 18.94 -2.42 -11.31
N LEU A 79 18.27 -1.89 -12.34
CA LEU A 79 17.46 -2.71 -13.24
C LEU A 79 18.33 -3.64 -14.11
N ASN A 80 19.59 -3.34 -14.28
CA ASN A 80 20.57 -4.25 -14.92
C ASN A 80 20.87 -5.49 -14.07
N THR A 81 20.40 -5.60 -12.84
CA THR A 81 20.49 -6.82 -12.04
C THR A 81 19.35 -7.82 -12.35
N ILE A 82 18.27 -7.38 -12.99
CA ILE A 82 17.27 -8.28 -13.54
C ILE A 82 17.73 -8.67 -14.94
N HIS A 83 18.58 -9.69 -15.02
CA HIS A 83 19.08 -10.21 -16.28
C HIS A 83 17.93 -10.94 -17.00
N VAL A 84 17.28 -10.24 -17.94
CA VAL A 84 16.51 -10.92 -18.96
C VAL A 84 17.53 -11.51 -19.94
N PRO A 85 17.56 -12.84 -20.12
CA PRO A 85 18.53 -13.46 -21.04
C PRO A 85 18.39 -12.90 -22.46
N ASP A 86 19.50 -12.62 -23.15
CA ASP A 86 19.50 -12.01 -24.48
C ASP A 86 18.70 -12.79 -25.54
N TYR A 87 18.55 -14.10 -25.33
CA TYR A 87 17.77 -14.98 -26.21
C TYR A 87 16.26 -14.93 -25.96
N TYR A 88 15.80 -14.25 -24.87
CA TYR A 88 14.39 -14.18 -24.51
C TYR A 88 13.81 -12.78 -24.76
N THR A 89 12.74 -12.72 -25.53
CA THR A 89 12.04 -11.46 -25.80
C THR A 89 10.84 -11.34 -24.87
N PRO A 90 10.87 -10.44 -23.87
CA PRO A 90 9.72 -10.20 -22.98
C PRO A 90 8.49 -9.76 -23.76
N ALA A 91 7.32 -10.20 -23.30
CA ALA A 91 6.04 -9.75 -23.84
C ALA A 91 5.06 -9.45 -22.71
N LEU A 92 4.05 -8.65 -23.04
CA LEU A 92 2.99 -8.30 -22.10
C LEU A 92 2.29 -9.54 -21.49
N SER A 93 2.22 -10.61 -22.23
CA SER A 93 1.66 -11.90 -21.78
C SER A 93 2.43 -12.51 -20.61
N ASP A 94 3.74 -12.27 -20.49
CA ASP A 94 4.57 -12.80 -19.38
C ASP A 94 4.15 -12.19 -18.04
N PHE A 95 3.55 -11.02 -18.07
CA PHE A 95 2.95 -10.35 -16.92
C PHE A 95 1.45 -10.69 -16.77
N LEU A 96 0.67 -10.59 -17.85
CA LEU A 96 -0.78 -10.72 -17.78
C LEU A 96 -1.25 -12.15 -17.45
N VAL A 97 -0.54 -13.20 -17.88
CA VAL A 97 -0.94 -14.58 -17.60
C VAL A 97 -0.80 -14.91 -16.10
N PRO A 98 0.35 -14.71 -15.44
CA PRO A 98 0.45 -14.93 -14.00
C PRO A 98 -0.49 -14.04 -13.19
N LEU A 99 -0.64 -12.76 -13.57
CA LEU A 99 -1.55 -11.85 -12.92
C LEU A 99 -3.01 -12.31 -13.05
N GLY A 100 -3.41 -12.77 -14.22
CA GLY A 100 -4.75 -13.32 -14.46
C GLY A 100 -5.03 -14.56 -13.63
N VAL A 101 -4.06 -15.44 -13.46
CA VAL A 101 -4.14 -16.60 -12.56
C VAL A 101 -4.27 -16.15 -11.11
N LEU A 102 -3.44 -15.22 -10.67
CA LEU A 102 -3.49 -14.66 -9.31
C LEU A 102 -4.88 -14.08 -9.00
N LEU A 103 -5.35 -13.18 -9.84
CA LEU A 103 -6.65 -12.51 -9.63
C LEU A 103 -7.81 -13.50 -9.75
N GLY A 104 -7.75 -14.44 -10.70
CA GLY A 104 -8.78 -15.46 -10.88
C GLY A 104 -8.94 -16.33 -9.64
N PHE A 105 -7.86 -16.89 -9.12
CA PHE A 105 -7.90 -17.74 -7.92
C PHE A 105 -8.14 -16.97 -6.63
N ALA A 106 -7.83 -15.69 -6.56
CA ALA A 106 -8.15 -14.85 -5.41
C ALA A 106 -9.63 -14.41 -5.41
N ILE A 107 -10.16 -13.98 -6.56
CA ILE A 107 -11.46 -13.30 -6.65
C ILE A 107 -12.60 -14.30 -6.89
N ILE A 108 -12.44 -15.28 -7.80
CA ILE A 108 -13.53 -16.19 -8.16
C ILE A 108 -14.02 -17.03 -6.97
N PRO A 109 -13.13 -17.69 -6.18
CA PRO A 109 -13.56 -18.42 -4.99
C PRO A 109 -14.19 -17.50 -3.93
N TRP A 110 -13.69 -16.27 -3.79
CA TRP A 110 -14.30 -15.29 -2.89
C TRP A 110 -15.73 -14.94 -3.28
N ILE A 111 -16.01 -14.72 -4.57
CA ILE A 111 -17.38 -14.44 -5.05
C ILE A 111 -18.29 -15.66 -4.87
N LEU A 112 -17.79 -16.88 -5.12
CA LEU A 112 -18.61 -18.10 -5.12
C LEU A 112 -18.84 -18.66 -3.71
N SER A 113 -17.84 -18.61 -2.83
CA SER A 113 -17.86 -19.26 -1.51
C SER A 113 -17.63 -18.31 -0.34
N GLY A 114 -17.34 -17.03 -0.59
CA GLY A 114 -16.98 -16.05 0.44
C GLY A 114 -15.55 -16.21 0.99
N ASN A 115 -14.80 -17.21 0.53
CA ASN A 115 -13.44 -17.50 1.01
C ASN A 115 -12.42 -17.30 -0.12
N PRO A 116 -11.57 -16.26 -0.05
CA PRO A 116 -10.51 -16.06 -1.03
C PRO A 116 -9.39 -17.09 -0.83
N MET A 117 -8.95 -17.72 -1.91
CA MET A 117 -7.84 -18.69 -1.92
C MET A 117 -6.52 -17.95 -2.19
N ILE A 118 -6.10 -17.11 -1.26
CA ILE A 118 -4.97 -16.18 -1.48
C ILE A 118 -3.64 -16.92 -1.61
N PHE A 119 -3.35 -17.87 -0.70
CA PHE A 119 -2.09 -18.62 -0.72
C PHE A 119 -1.96 -19.47 -1.98
N GLU A 120 -3.04 -20.16 -2.35
CA GLU A 120 -3.13 -20.95 -3.57
C GLU A 120 -3.00 -20.06 -4.80
N ALA A 121 -3.61 -18.88 -4.80
CA ALA A 121 -3.53 -17.92 -5.90
C ALA A 121 -2.08 -17.46 -6.15
N PHE A 122 -1.33 -17.13 -5.09
CA PHE A 122 0.09 -16.79 -5.23
C PHE A 122 0.92 -17.98 -5.71
N GLY A 123 0.75 -19.16 -5.12
CA GLY A 123 1.49 -20.36 -5.53
C GLY A 123 1.22 -20.75 -6.99
N LEU A 124 -0.05 -20.76 -7.41
CA LEU A 124 -0.44 -21.07 -8.77
C LEU A 124 0.02 -19.99 -9.77
N SER A 125 0.03 -18.73 -9.37
CA SER A 125 0.56 -17.63 -10.21
C SER A 125 2.04 -17.81 -10.50
N VAL A 126 2.86 -18.16 -9.49
CA VAL A 126 4.29 -18.45 -9.68
C VAL A 126 4.49 -19.66 -10.60
N ILE A 127 3.74 -20.73 -10.39
CA ILE A 127 3.79 -21.93 -11.25
C ILE A 127 3.37 -21.57 -12.69
N ALA A 128 2.33 -20.79 -12.86
CA ALA A 128 1.86 -20.35 -14.17
C ALA A 128 2.92 -19.47 -14.87
N ALA A 129 3.58 -18.56 -14.15
CA ALA A 129 4.69 -17.77 -14.67
C ALA A 129 5.82 -18.66 -15.17
N MET A 130 6.25 -19.64 -14.37
CA MET A 130 7.34 -20.56 -14.75
C MET A 130 6.96 -21.41 -15.98
N ILE A 131 5.76 -22.01 -16.00
CA ILE A 131 5.29 -22.84 -17.13
C ILE A 131 5.17 -21.99 -18.39
N PHE A 132 4.58 -20.79 -18.29
CA PHE A 132 4.36 -19.94 -19.44
C PHE A 132 5.67 -19.40 -20.02
N SER A 133 6.59 -18.93 -19.17
CA SER A 133 7.92 -18.48 -19.62
C SER A 133 8.73 -19.64 -20.22
N ARG A 134 8.60 -20.85 -19.65
CA ARG A 134 9.21 -22.07 -20.24
C ARG A 134 8.64 -22.37 -21.62
N TYR A 135 7.33 -22.31 -21.80
CA TYR A 135 6.66 -22.49 -23.08
C TYR A 135 7.15 -21.48 -24.12
N ARG A 136 7.42 -20.23 -23.71
CA ARG A 136 7.96 -19.17 -24.55
C ARG A 136 9.47 -19.27 -24.83
N GLY A 137 10.13 -20.31 -24.33
CA GLY A 137 11.51 -20.62 -24.66
C GLY A 137 12.54 -20.26 -23.59
N MET A 138 12.14 -19.79 -22.39
CA MET A 138 13.08 -19.54 -21.29
C MET A 138 13.69 -20.84 -20.79
N LYS A 139 14.99 -20.84 -20.52
CA LYS A 139 15.69 -22.02 -19.98
C LYS A 139 15.29 -22.24 -18.53
N LEU A 140 15.31 -23.50 -18.12
CA LEU A 140 14.91 -23.87 -16.75
C LEU A 140 15.83 -23.26 -15.69
N THR A 141 17.11 -23.15 -15.97
CA THR A 141 18.08 -22.47 -15.10
C THR A 141 17.69 -21.04 -14.82
N ASP A 142 17.38 -20.27 -15.85
CA ASP A 142 17.04 -18.85 -15.72
C ASP A 142 15.69 -18.64 -15.00
N LEU A 143 14.76 -19.58 -15.14
CA LEU A 143 13.51 -19.60 -14.38
C LEU A 143 13.74 -19.80 -12.88
N PHE A 144 14.63 -20.73 -12.52
CA PHE A 144 14.97 -20.96 -11.11
C PHE A 144 15.80 -19.82 -10.53
N ASP A 145 16.71 -19.24 -11.31
CA ASP A 145 17.47 -18.07 -10.87
C ASP A 145 16.52 -16.88 -10.62
N GLY A 146 15.57 -16.63 -11.51
CA GLY A 146 14.54 -15.62 -11.33
C GLY A 146 13.63 -15.88 -10.11
N LEU A 147 13.26 -17.14 -9.85
CA LEU A 147 12.53 -17.52 -8.65
C LEU A 147 13.34 -17.24 -7.36
N ILE A 148 14.62 -17.63 -7.36
CA ILE A 148 15.50 -17.39 -6.22
C ILE A 148 15.69 -15.89 -5.98
N ASP A 149 15.86 -15.10 -7.02
CA ASP A 149 16.01 -13.65 -6.89
C ASP A 149 14.71 -13.00 -6.41
N GLY A 150 13.55 -13.48 -6.87
CA GLY A 150 12.25 -13.09 -6.33
C GLY A 150 12.13 -13.39 -4.83
N ILE A 151 12.54 -14.59 -4.38
CA ILE A 151 12.54 -14.97 -2.95
C ILE A 151 13.47 -14.06 -2.15
N LYS A 152 14.67 -13.77 -2.66
CA LYS A 152 15.59 -12.82 -2.00
C LYS A 152 14.95 -11.43 -1.86
N GLY A 153 14.26 -10.96 -2.90
CA GLY A 153 13.59 -9.65 -2.89
C GLY A 153 12.52 -9.53 -1.79
N VAL A 154 11.75 -10.59 -1.52
CA VAL A 154 10.73 -10.57 -0.46
C VAL A 154 11.26 -10.88 0.93
N THR A 155 12.53 -11.33 1.06
CA THR A 155 13.11 -11.71 2.36
C THR A 155 13.13 -10.53 3.34
N VAL A 156 13.44 -9.33 2.86
CA VAL A 156 13.44 -8.11 3.70
C VAL A 156 12.03 -7.84 4.25
N GLY A 157 11.00 -7.97 3.42
CA GLY A 157 9.61 -7.86 3.85
C GLY A 157 9.22 -8.88 4.92
N ALA A 158 9.66 -10.14 4.75
CA ALA A 158 9.42 -11.20 5.74
C ALA A 158 10.12 -10.92 7.08
N ILE A 159 11.35 -10.39 7.05
CA ILE A 159 12.07 -9.97 8.26
C ILE A 159 11.33 -8.81 8.96
N ILE A 160 10.90 -7.81 8.21
CA ILE A 160 10.13 -6.67 8.75
C ILE A 160 8.87 -7.18 9.44
N LEU A 161 8.12 -8.08 8.79
CA LEU A 161 6.90 -8.66 9.39
C LEU A 161 7.22 -9.46 10.66
N GLY A 162 8.30 -10.23 10.69
CA GLY A 162 8.75 -10.97 11.88
C GLY A 162 9.09 -10.03 13.04
N LEU A 163 9.84 -8.96 12.77
CA LEU A 163 10.16 -7.93 13.76
C LEU A 163 8.90 -7.18 14.23
N ALA A 164 7.94 -6.95 13.33
CA ALA A 164 6.67 -6.33 13.64
C ALA A 164 5.84 -7.15 14.63
N VAL A 165 5.75 -8.46 14.43
CA VAL A 165 5.09 -9.37 15.37
C VAL A 165 5.77 -9.34 16.74
N THR A 166 7.10 -9.36 16.73
CA THR A 166 7.90 -9.25 17.97
C THR A 166 7.63 -7.93 18.70
N LEU A 167 7.66 -6.81 17.96
CA LEU A 167 7.35 -5.49 18.51
C LEU A 167 5.94 -5.43 19.11
N GLY A 168 4.96 -5.99 18.41
CA GLY A 168 3.58 -6.09 18.87
C GLY A 168 3.48 -6.87 20.20
N THR A 169 4.15 -8.02 20.28
CA THR A 169 4.17 -8.86 21.49
C THR A 169 4.85 -8.16 22.66
N VAL A 170 6.00 -7.51 22.43
CA VAL A 170 6.70 -6.73 23.45
C VAL A 170 5.86 -5.54 23.92
N SER A 171 5.27 -4.79 22.99
CA SER A 171 4.40 -3.64 23.28
C SER A 171 3.22 -4.05 24.17
N GLU A 172 2.62 -5.20 23.92
CA GLU A 172 1.52 -5.72 24.73
C GLU A 172 1.99 -6.22 26.10
N SER A 173 3.13 -6.91 26.16
CA SER A 173 3.73 -7.34 27.43
C SER A 173 4.07 -6.16 28.34
N LEU A 174 4.44 -5.02 27.75
CA LEU A 174 4.67 -3.75 28.46
C LEU A 174 3.37 -3.00 28.83
N GLY A 175 2.20 -3.50 28.41
CA GLY A 175 0.92 -2.84 28.62
C GLY A 175 0.73 -1.55 27.83
N THR A 176 1.48 -1.36 26.74
CA THR A 176 1.45 -0.13 25.93
C THR A 176 0.04 0.16 25.40
N SER A 177 -0.67 -0.86 24.90
CA SER A 177 -2.04 -0.71 24.41
C SER A 177 -2.98 -0.24 25.51
N ASN A 178 -2.88 -0.83 26.71
CA ASN A 178 -3.69 -0.43 27.87
C ASN A 178 -3.37 1.00 28.31
N PHE A 179 -2.10 1.36 28.40
CA PHE A 179 -1.68 2.72 28.73
C PHE A 179 -2.23 3.76 27.72
N VAL A 180 -2.13 3.48 26.43
CA VAL A 180 -2.67 4.37 25.37
C VAL A 180 -4.19 4.46 25.50
N ILE A 181 -4.88 3.34 25.71
CA ILE A 181 -6.34 3.32 25.89
C ILE A 181 -6.74 4.13 27.13
N GLU A 182 -6.13 3.92 28.28
CA GLU A 182 -6.44 4.62 29.51
C GLU A 182 -6.20 6.13 29.42
N THR A 183 -5.08 6.51 28.79
CA THR A 183 -4.70 7.92 28.69
C THR A 183 -5.51 8.68 27.62
N THR A 184 -5.84 8.00 26.51
CA THR A 184 -6.37 8.69 25.31
C THR A 184 -7.88 8.50 25.15
N SER A 185 -8.44 7.36 25.60
CA SER A 185 -9.85 7.04 25.34
C SER A 185 -10.83 8.03 25.95
N SER A 186 -10.51 8.63 27.10
CA SER A 186 -11.38 9.64 27.74
C SER A 186 -11.51 10.90 26.88
N VAL A 187 -10.45 11.33 26.23
CA VAL A 187 -10.43 12.47 25.31
C VAL A 187 -11.09 12.11 23.98
N ILE A 188 -10.73 10.96 23.41
CA ILE A 188 -11.26 10.49 22.12
C ILE A 188 -12.78 10.17 22.22
N LYS A 189 -13.25 9.64 23.37
CA LYS A 189 -14.70 9.40 23.57
C LYS A 189 -15.55 10.66 23.58
N GLN A 190 -14.97 11.83 23.82
CA GLN A 190 -15.69 13.10 23.68
C GLN A 190 -15.90 13.50 22.21
N ALA A 191 -15.00 13.04 21.32
CA ALA A 191 -15.08 13.31 19.88
C ALA A 191 -14.62 12.09 19.07
N PRO A 192 -15.32 10.95 19.16
CA PRO A 192 -14.88 9.68 18.56
C PRO A 192 -14.80 9.74 17.03
N TYR A 193 -15.54 10.65 16.43
CA TYR A 193 -15.57 10.87 14.99
C TYR A 193 -14.25 11.41 14.42
N ILE A 194 -13.37 11.95 15.24
CA ILE A 194 -12.06 12.49 14.80
C ILE A 194 -11.03 11.36 14.61
N LEU A 195 -11.18 10.25 15.35
CA LEU A 195 -10.16 9.20 15.41
C LEU A 195 -9.74 8.65 14.03
N PRO A 196 -10.64 8.28 13.12
CA PRO A 196 -10.22 7.73 11.82
C PRO A 196 -9.38 8.72 11.00
N GLY A 197 -9.78 9.99 10.95
CA GLY A 197 -9.03 11.05 10.28
C GLY A 197 -7.67 11.29 10.92
N LEU A 198 -7.59 11.29 12.25
CA LEU A 198 -6.35 11.44 13.00
C LEU A 198 -5.39 10.26 12.74
N LEU A 199 -5.90 9.03 12.78
CA LEU A 199 -5.09 7.83 12.49
C LEU A 199 -4.54 7.86 11.06
N MET A 200 -5.36 8.26 10.09
CA MET A 200 -4.88 8.44 8.73
C MET A 200 -3.72 9.43 8.68
N PHE A 201 -3.85 10.60 9.32
CA PHE A 201 -2.83 11.63 9.34
C PHE A 201 -1.54 11.15 9.99
N ILE A 202 -1.63 10.47 11.13
CA ILE A 202 -0.48 9.87 11.82
C ILE A 202 0.22 8.85 10.91
N CYS A 203 -0.54 7.96 10.28
CA CYS A 203 0.00 6.96 9.36
C CYS A 203 0.68 7.59 8.15
N MET A 204 0.13 8.67 7.59
CA MET A 204 0.74 9.42 6.51
C MET A 204 2.13 9.92 6.90
N PHE A 205 2.24 10.50 8.09
CA PHE A 205 3.51 11.04 8.57
C PHE A 205 4.55 9.95 8.83
N ILE A 206 4.14 8.88 9.52
CA ILE A 206 5.02 7.74 9.79
C ILE A 206 5.48 7.09 8.48
N SER A 207 4.55 6.75 7.60
CA SER A 207 4.86 6.06 6.36
C SER A 207 5.72 6.91 5.42
N PHE A 208 5.47 8.21 5.34
CA PHE A 208 6.32 9.13 4.58
C PHE A 208 7.74 9.17 5.13
N SER A 209 7.89 9.16 6.47
CA SER A 209 9.18 9.25 7.14
C SER A 209 10.03 7.97 7.00
N ILE A 210 9.39 6.79 6.99
CA ILE A 210 10.09 5.51 6.88
C ILE A 210 10.09 4.92 5.46
N GLY A 211 9.27 5.47 4.56
CA GLY A 211 9.15 4.99 3.17
C GLY A 211 8.53 3.60 3.04
N SER A 212 7.69 3.17 4.00
CA SER A 212 7.11 1.82 3.99
C SER A 212 5.72 1.77 4.61
N SER A 213 4.75 1.28 3.83
CA SER A 213 3.41 0.97 4.35
C SER A 213 3.45 -0.21 5.32
N TRP A 214 4.25 -1.24 5.03
CA TRP A 214 4.39 -2.42 5.91
C TRP A 214 4.96 -2.08 7.28
N GLY A 215 6.01 -1.27 7.31
CA GLY A 215 6.58 -0.77 8.57
C GLY A 215 5.57 0.06 9.37
N THR A 216 4.76 0.86 8.70
CA THR A 216 3.69 1.64 9.33
C THR A 216 2.61 0.74 9.93
N TYR A 217 2.15 -0.28 9.20
CA TYR A 217 1.17 -1.24 9.73
C TYR A 217 1.71 -1.97 10.96
N ALA A 218 2.98 -2.34 10.93
CA ALA A 218 3.66 -3.03 12.01
C ALA A 218 3.60 -2.26 13.33
N VAL A 219 3.82 -0.95 13.27
CA VAL A 219 3.84 -0.07 14.44
C VAL A 219 2.44 0.37 14.87
N VAL A 220 1.57 0.71 13.91
CA VAL A 220 0.31 1.37 14.22
C VAL A 220 -0.81 0.39 14.60
N TYR A 221 -0.94 -0.74 13.90
CA TYR A 221 -2.04 -1.67 14.18
C TYR A 221 -2.09 -2.18 15.61
N PRO A 222 -0.98 -2.57 16.26
CA PRO A 222 -1.02 -3.05 17.63
C PRO A 222 -1.56 -2.05 18.65
N ILE A 223 -1.49 -0.77 18.34
CA ILE A 223 -1.90 0.33 19.24
C ILE A 223 -3.26 0.89 18.83
N ALA A 224 -3.42 1.23 17.55
CA ALA A 224 -4.57 1.99 17.07
C ALA A 224 -5.85 1.17 16.97
N LEU A 225 -5.77 -0.12 16.60
CA LEU A 225 -6.97 -0.94 16.48
C LEU A 225 -7.58 -1.32 17.82
N PRO A 226 -6.82 -1.70 18.87
CA PRO A 226 -7.35 -1.83 20.22
C PRO A 226 -7.98 -0.55 20.75
N LEU A 227 -7.36 0.62 20.48
CA LEU A 227 -7.92 1.93 20.83
C LEU A 227 -9.27 2.17 20.13
N ALA A 228 -9.33 1.95 18.80
CA ALA A 228 -10.57 2.10 18.05
C ALA A 228 -11.70 1.21 18.60
N TYR A 229 -11.38 -0.04 18.92
CA TYR A 229 -12.33 -0.98 19.53
C TYR A 229 -12.77 -0.57 20.95
N ALA A 230 -11.87 -0.01 21.73
CA ALA A 230 -12.19 0.49 23.08
C ALA A 230 -13.06 1.75 23.05
N VAL A 231 -12.97 2.55 22.00
CA VAL A 231 -13.83 3.73 21.76
C VAL A 231 -15.22 3.30 21.33
N SER A 232 -15.32 2.42 20.33
CA SER A 232 -16.59 1.80 19.89
C SER A 232 -16.32 0.39 19.37
N PRO A 233 -16.92 -0.65 19.98
CA PRO A 233 -16.78 -2.04 19.56
C PRO A 233 -17.60 -2.38 18.28
N ASP A 234 -18.15 -1.38 17.62
CA ASP A 234 -18.96 -1.56 16.42
C ASP A 234 -18.09 -1.95 15.19
N PRO A 235 -18.52 -2.97 14.42
CA PRO A 235 -17.78 -3.44 13.25
C PRO A 235 -17.58 -2.38 12.16
N PHE A 236 -18.54 -1.46 11.97
CA PHE A 236 -18.42 -0.41 10.98
C PHE A 236 -17.36 0.61 11.37
N TYR A 237 -17.38 1.07 12.62
CA TYR A 237 -16.38 2.01 13.14
C TYR A 237 -14.98 1.40 13.13
N PHE A 238 -14.86 0.12 13.48
CA PHE A 238 -13.60 -0.62 13.40
C PHE A 238 -13.08 -0.68 11.96
N THR A 239 -13.95 -1.02 10.99
CA THR A 239 -13.60 -1.04 9.56
C THR A 239 -13.13 0.32 9.05
N LEU A 240 -13.79 1.39 9.49
CA LEU A 240 -13.46 2.76 9.09
C LEU A 240 -12.05 3.15 9.58
N ASN A 241 -11.72 2.85 10.84
CA ASN A 241 -10.39 3.08 11.40
C ASN A 241 -9.32 2.21 10.72
N PHE A 242 -9.64 0.95 10.47
CA PHE A 242 -8.76 0.05 9.74
C PHE A 242 -8.43 0.58 8.33
N ALA A 243 -9.45 1.02 7.60
CA ALA A 243 -9.29 1.61 6.26
C ALA A 243 -8.51 2.93 6.28
N ALA A 244 -8.69 3.75 7.32
CA ALA A 244 -7.95 5.00 7.48
C ALA A 244 -6.45 4.76 7.68
N ILE A 245 -6.08 3.76 8.48
CA ILE A 245 -4.68 3.33 8.65
C ILE A 245 -4.10 2.82 7.32
N LEU A 246 -4.85 1.98 6.60
CA LEU A 246 -4.45 1.51 5.26
C LEU A 246 -4.15 2.68 4.32
N GLY A 247 -5.09 3.61 4.20
CA GLY A 247 -4.97 4.76 3.29
C GLY A 247 -3.81 5.69 3.65
N GLY A 248 -3.64 5.98 4.94
CA GLY A 248 -2.55 6.82 5.42
C GLY A 248 -1.16 6.20 5.17
N ALA A 249 -1.03 4.90 5.38
CA ALA A 249 0.21 4.20 5.13
C ALA A 249 0.55 4.14 3.62
N VAL A 250 -0.44 3.91 2.77
CA VAL A 250 -0.25 3.91 1.31
C VAL A 250 0.15 5.29 0.79
N PHE A 251 -0.40 6.38 1.37
CA PHE A 251 0.03 7.74 1.00
C PHE A 251 1.54 7.93 1.16
N GLY A 252 2.08 7.58 2.33
CA GLY A 252 3.50 7.76 2.59
C GLY A 252 4.37 6.91 1.68
N ASP A 253 3.99 5.66 1.48
CA ASP A 253 4.68 4.74 0.58
C ASP A 253 4.70 5.26 -0.86
N GLN A 254 3.58 5.78 -1.37
CA GLN A 254 3.49 6.36 -2.70
C GLN A 254 4.32 7.63 -2.89
N CYS A 255 4.49 8.45 -1.84
CA CYS A 255 5.05 9.80 -1.98
C CYS A 255 6.44 9.98 -1.35
N SER A 256 6.90 9.03 -0.53
CA SER A 256 8.20 9.15 0.14
C SER A 256 9.35 8.98 -0.85
N PRO A 257 10.37 9.86 -0.79
CA PRO A 257 11.56 9.72 -1.64
C PRO A 257 12.45 8.51 -1.26
N ILE A 258 12.20 7.90 -0.11
CA ILE A 258 12.94 6.70 0.34
C ILE A 258 12.11 5.43 0.22
N SER A 259 10.90 5.50 -0.33
CA SER A 259 10.07 4.32 -0.61
C SER A 259 10.61 3.56 -1.82
N ASP A 260 10.68 2.24 -1.68
CA ASP A 260 11.09 1.33 -2.75
C ASP A 260 10.14 1.41 -3.95
N THR A 261 8.85 1.54 -3.73
CA THR A 261 7.83 1.69 -4.79
C THR A 261 8.00 3.00 -5.57
N THR A 262 8.29 4.11 -4.88
CA THR A 262 8.53 5.42 -5.50
C THR A 262 9.85 5.43 -6.29
N ILE A 263 10.91 4.87 -5.70
CA ILE A 263 12.23 4.73 -6.35
C ILE A 263 12.10 3.86 -7.60
N LEU A 264 11.46 2.70 -7.50
CA LEU A 264 11.24 1.79 -8.62
C LEU A 264 10.45 2.47 -9.75
N SER A 265 9.39 3.20 -9.41
CA SER A 265 8.58 3.95 -10.38
C SER A 265 9.40 4.99 -11.13
N ALA A 266 10.21 5.79 -10.41
CA ALA A 266 11.09 6.77 -11.01
C ALA A 266 12.14 6.13 -11.94
N MET A 267 12.77 5.02 -11.50
CA MET A 267 13.76 4.29 -12.27
C MET A 267 13.20 3.70 -13.56
N VAL A 268 12.04 3.05 -13.49
CA VAL A 268 11.39 2.43 -14.67
C VAL A 268 11.01 3.48 -15.70
N CYS A 269 10.61 4.67 -15.25
CA CYS A 269 10.26 5.78 -16.14
C CYS A 269 11.49 6.59 -16.59
N GLY A 270 12.69 6.31 -16.08
CA GLY A 270 13.90 7.09 -16.36
C GLY A 270 13.81 8.53 -15.87
N ALA A 271 13.03 8.78 -14.81
CA ALA A 271 12.78 10.09 -14.24
C ALA A 271 13.74 10.38 -13.06
N ASP A 272 13.99 11.67 -12.80
CA ASP A 272 14.60 12.09 -11.54
C ASP A 272 13.66 11.80 -10.36
N LEU A 273 14.20 11.17 -9.30
CA LEU A 273 13.41 10.77 -8.13
C LEU A 273 12.73 11.96 -7.45
N MET A 274 13.45 13.06 -7.26
CA MET A 274 12.91 14.23 -6.56
C MET A 274 11.92 15.01 -7.43
N ASP A 275 12.12 15.01 -8.75
CA ASP A 275 11.12 15.54 -9.69
C ASP A 275 9.85 14.69 -9.66
N HIS A 276 9.98 13.35 -9.66
CA HIS A 276 8.84 12.44 -9.52
C HIS A 276 8.08 12.69 -8.20
N VAL A 277 8.76 12.68 -7.04
CA VAL A 277 8.15 12.93 -5.73
C VAL A 277 7.46 14.30 -5.68
N THR A 278 8.16 15.36 -6.06
CA THR A 278 7.64 16.72 -5.89
C THR A 278 6.54 17.10 -6.87
N THR A 279 6.43 16.43 -8.01
CA THR A 279 5.35 16.64 -8.98
C THR A 279 4.09 15.88 -8.60
N GLN A 280 4.20 14.68 -8.01
CA GLN A 280 3.02 13.91 -7.60
C GLN A 280 2.49 14.30 -6.22
N LEU A 281 3.33 14.76 -5.29
CA LEU A 281 2.97 15.08 -3.91
C LEU A 281 1.74 16.00 -3.77
N PRO A 282 1.55 17.07 -4.56
CA PRO A 282 0.38 17.93 -4.44
C PRO A 282 -0.94 17.20 -4.72
N MET A 283 -0.98 16.29 -5.70
CA MET A 283 -2.18 15.50 -6.01
C MET A 283 -2.46 14.48 -4.93
N ALA A 284 -1.41 13.83 -4.42
CA ALA A 284 -1.51 12.89 -3.32
C ALA A 284 -2.00 13.57 -2.02
N LEU A 285 -1.50 14.76 -1.70
CA LEU A 285 -1.97 15.55 -0.57
C LEU A 285 -3.44 15.97 -0.73
N LEU A 286 -3.87 16.30 -1.94
CA LEU A 286 -5.28 16.59 -2.21
C LEU A 286 -6.15 15.36 -1.95
N ALA A 287 -5.76 14.19 -2.47
CA ALA A 287 -6.46 12.92 -2.22
C ALA A 287 -6.52 12.61 -0.73
N ALA A 288 -5.41 12.78 -0.02
CA ALA A 288 -5.32 12.54 1.41
C ALA A 288 -6.19 13.50 2.24
N SER A 289 -6.22 14.78 1.87
CA SER A 289 -7.04 15.79 2.56
C SER A 289 -8.53 15.49 2.40
N ILE A 290 -8.98 15.16 1.19
CA ILE A 290 -10.36 14.77 0.93
C ILE A 290 -10.71 13.51 1.71
N SER A 291 -9.83 12.50 1.70
CA SER A 291 -10.03 11.23 2.39
C SER A 291 -10.13 11.41 3.91
N SER A 292 -9.22 12.20 4.49
CA SER A 292 -9.25 12.50 5.93
C SER A 292 -10.55 13.23 6.32
N GLY A 293 -10.99 14.20 5.51
CA GLY A 293 -12.26 14.88 5.71
C GLY A 293 -13.45 13.94 5.64
N LEU A 294 -13.46 13.01 4.67
CA LEU A 294 -14.52 12.01 4.55
C LEU A 294 -14.57 11.06 5.75
N TYR A 295 -13.42 10.60 6.26
CA TYR A 295 -13.39 9.79 7.47
C TYR A 295 -14.03 10.50 8.65
N VAL A 296 -13.71 11.77 8.86
CA VAL A 296 -14.30 12.58 9.94
C VAL A 296 -15.81 12.76 9.72
N ILE A 297 -16.24 13.10 8.50
CA ILE A 297 -17.65 13.33 8.17
C ILE A 297 -18.48 12.05 8.35
N ILE A 298 -18.03 10.93 7.79
CA ILE A 298 -18.74 9.65 7.87
C ILE A 298 -18.82 9.18 9.32
N SER A 299 -17.70 9.30 10.06
CA SER A 299 -17.68 8.95 11.47
C SER A 299 -18.56 9.87 12.31
N TYR A 300 -18.63 11.18 12.00
CA TYR A 300 -19.52 12.12 12.67
C TYR A 300 -21.00 11.77 12.43
N ILE A 301 -21.38 11.47 11.18
CA ILE A 301 -22.75 11.03 10.86
C ILE A 301 -23.12 9.74 11.57
N TYR A 302 -22.16 8.83 11.70
CA TYR A 302 -22.36 7.55 12.40
C TYR A 302 -22.62 7.73 13.90
N PHE A 303 -22.04 8.74 14.55
CA PHE A 303 -22.22 9.02 15.98
C PHE A 303 -23.36 10.02 16.30
N LEU A 304 -24.02 10.60 15.27
CA LEU A 304 -25.26 11.38 15.43
C LEU A 304 -26.46 10.47 15.66
#